data_7d7fa4c192c70ca81a0e7e7ece29b5f9
#
_entry.id   7d7fa4c192c70ca81a0e7e7ece29b5f9
#
_cell.length_a   1.000
_cell.length_b   1.000
_cell.length_c   1.000
_cell.angle_alpha   90.00
_cell.angle_beta   90.00
_cell.angle_gamma   90.00
#
_symmetry.space_group_name_H-M   'P 1'
#
loop_
_entity.id
_entity.type
_entity.pdbx_description
1 polymer ?
#
loop_
_entity_poly.entity_id
_entity_poly.type
_entity_poly.pdbx_seq_one_letter_code
_entity_poly.pdbx_strand_id
1 'polypeptide(L)'
;GGTAAAVTDDEILAMQRDLARKEGIGVEPASAASVAGIRKLAELGLIDKDERIICVVTGHLLKDPETVVRQCEPPTEIDADLPSLLSALR
;
A
#
# COMPACT_ATOMS: atom_id res chain seq x y z
N GLY A 1 -24.99 9.72 -13.02
CA GLY A 1 -23.76 9.42 -13.71
C GLY A 1 -22.67 8.99 -12.74
N GLY A 2 -21.93 7.98 -13.11
CA GLY A 2 -20.79 7.48 -12.38
C GLY A 2 -19.76 6.97 -13.35
N THR A 3 -18.59 6.58 -12.85
CA THR A 3 -17.53 6.00 -13.66
C THR A 3 -16.96 4.76 -12.99
N ALA A 4 -16.26 3.94 -13.77
CA ALA A 4 -15.53 2.78 -13.27
C ALA A 4 -14.16 2.75 -13.94
N ALA A 5 -13.17 2.24 -13.22
CA ALA A 5 -11.83 2.00 -13.75
C ALA A 5 -11.31 0.66 -13.24
N ALA A 6 -10.52 -0.01 -14.05
CA ALA A 6 -9.80 -1.19 -13.63
C ALA A 6 -8.37 -0.81 -13.22
N VAL A 7 -7.87 -1.43 -12.17
CA VAL A 7 -6.49 -1.29 -11.69
C VAL A 7 -5.82 -2.65 -11.72
N THR A 8 -4.51 -2.67 -11.95
CA THR A 8 -3.72 -3.91 -11.94
C THR A 8 -3.33 -4.29 -10.51
N ASP A 9 -2.92 -5.53 -10.31
CA ASP A 9 -2.40 -6.00 -9.03
C ASP A 9 -1.18 -5.19 -8.58
N ASP A 10 -0.29 -4.84 -9.51
CA ASP A 10 0.87 -3.99 -9.21
C ASP A 10 0.48 -2.59 -8.73
N GLU A 11 -0.53 -1.96 -9.37
CA GLU A 11 -1.07 -0.66 -8.93
C GLU A 11 -1.68 -0.76 -7.53
N ILE A 12 -2.41 -1.84 -7.24
CA ILE A 12 -3.01 -2.10 -5.93
C ILE A 12 -1.93 -2.29 -4.86
N LEU A 13 -0.94 -3.14 -5.11
CA LEU A 13 0.13 -3.43 -4.15
C LEU A 13 1.04 -2.22 -3.90
N ALA A 14 1.31 -1.42 -4.93
CA ALA A 14 2.03 -0.16 -4.78
C ALA A 14 1.26 0.81 -3.89
N MET A 15 -0.07 0.93 -4.07
CA MET A 15 -0.91 1.80 -3.25
C MET A 15 -1.04 1.29 -1.81
N GLN A 16 -1.13 -0.02 -1.60
CA GLN A 16 -1.13 -0.62 -0.26
C GLN A 16 0.13 -0.24 0.53
N ARG A 17 1.31 -0.31 -0.11
CA ARG A 17 2.57 0.13 0.50
C ARG A 17 2.62 1.63 0.77
N ASP A 18 2.13 2.44 -0.16
CA ASP A 18 2.09 3.90 0.00
C ASP A 18 1.21 4.32 1.17
N LEU A 19 0.02 3.74 1.32
CA LEU A 19 -0.87 3.97 2.45
C LEU A 19 -0.20 3.62 3.78
N ALA A 20 0.46 2.47 3.86
CA ALA A 20 1.17 2.06 5.08
C ALA A 20 2.34 3.00 5.41
N ARG A 21 3.16 3.36 4.42
CA ARG A 21 4.38 4.15 4.62
C ARG A 21 4.12 5.64 4.87
N LYS A 22 3.14 6.22 4.18
CA LYS A 22 2.89 7.67 4.20
C LYS A 22 1.82 8.06 5.22
N GLU A 23 0.82 7.20 5.42
CA GLU A 23 -0.35 7.51 6.24
C GLU A 23 -0.46 6.62 7.49
N GLY A 24 0.35 5.57 7.60
CA GLY A 24 0.24 4.59 8.69
C GLY A 24 -1.02 3.74 8.63
N ILE A 25 -1.65 3.65 7.47
CA ILE A 25 -2.90 2.91 7.27
C ILE A 25 -2.60 1.56 6.63
N GLY A 26 -2.82 0.48 7.38
CA GLY A 26 -2.66 -0.89 6.91
C GLY A 26 -3.97 -1.50 6.42
N VAL A 27 -4.09 -1.72 5.13
CA VAL A 27 -5.29 -2.26 4.49
C VAL A 27 -5.00 -3.52 3.68
N GLU A 28 -6.02 -4.35 3.47
CA GLU A 28 -5.92 -5.46 2.52
C GLU A 28 -5.84 -4.96 1.06
N PRO A 29 -5.34 -5.76 0.10
CA PRO A 29 -5.24 -5.35 -1.31
C PRO A 29 -6.56 -4.86 -1.89
N ALA A 30 -7.67 -5.55 -1.65
CA ALA A 30 -8.99 -5.16 -2.13
C ALA A 30 -9.41 -3.74 -1.67
N SER A 31 -9.03 -3.35 -0.46
CA SER A 31 -9.27 -1.99 0.05
C SER A 31 -8.38 -0.94 -0.62
N ALA A 32 -7.11 -1.27 -0.87
CA ALA A 32 -6.18 -0.39 -1.57
C ALA A 32 -6.61 -0.11 -3.01
N ALA A 33 -7.39 -1.01 -3.62
CA ALA A 33 -7.90 -0.83 -4.98
C ALA A 33 -8.72 0.46 -5.15
N SER A 34 -9.48 0.89 -4.15
CA SER A 34 -10.25 2.14 -4.20
C SER A 34 -9.33 3.36 -4.35
N VAL A 35 -8.25 3.40 -3.60
CA VAL A 35 -7.27 4.50 -3.65
C VAL A 35 -6.43 4.44 -4.92
N ALA A 36 -6.03 3.24 -5.36
CA ALA A 36 -5.37 3.04 -6.64
C ALA A 36 -6.23 3.51 -7.83
N GLY A 37 -7.54 3.25 -7.76
CA GLY A 37 -8.51 3.71 -8.75
C GLY A 37 -8.59 5.22 -8.84
N ILE A 38 -8.60 5.93 -7.71
CA ILE A 38 -8.60 7.40 -7.67
C ILE A 38 -7.33 7.95 -8.32
N ARG A 39 -6.17 7.39 -8.00
CA ARG A 39 -4.91 7.79 -8.63
C ARG A 39 -4.99 7.65 -10.16
N LYS A 40 -5.49 6.52 -10.64
CA LYS A 40 -5.66 6.26 -12.07
C LYS A 40 -6.64 7.23 -12.73
N LEU A 41 -7.77 7.50 -12.11
CA LEU A 41 -8.76 8.45 -12.63
C LEU A 41 -8.20 9.89 -12.69
N ALA A 42 -7.39 10.28 -11.71
CA ALA A 42 -6.71 11.57 -11.71
C ALA A 42 -5.65 11.65 -12.83
N GLU A 43 -4.87 10.60 -13.05
CA GLU A 43 -3.91 10.51 -14.15
C GLU A 43 -4.58 10.58 -15.54
N LEU A 44 -5.81 10.07 -15.64
CA LEU A 44 -6.64 10.16 -16.84
C LEU A 44 -7.35 11.51 -17.01
N GLY A 45 -7.21 12.44 -16.06
CA GLY A 45 -7.87 13.74 -16.07
C GLY A 45 -9.39 13.68 -15.84
N LEU A 46 -9.88 12.60 -15.25
CA LEU A 46 -11.31 12.40 -14.93
C LEU A 46 -11.68 12.89 -13.53
N ILE A 47 -10.71 13.31 -12.75
CA ILE A 47 -10.87 13.88 -11.41
C ILE A 47 -10.02 15.16 -11.37
N ASP A 48 -10.65 16.25 -10.95
CA ASP A 48 -9.96 17.51 -10.76
C ASP A 48 -9.19 17.54 -9.42
N LYS A 49 -8.07 18.23 -9.39
CA LYS A 49 -7.22 18.34 -8.19
C LYS A 49 -7.90 19.02 -7.01
N ASP A 50 -8.93 19.81 -7.28
CA ASP A 50 -9.68 20.55 -6.26
C ASP A 50 -10.92 19.78 -5.76
N GLU A 51 -11.18 18.60 -6.31
CA GLU A 51 -12.28 17.74 -5.85
C GLU A 51 -11.98 17.13 -4.50
N ARG A 52 -13.00 17.08 -3.65
CA ARG A 52 -12.95 16.35 -2.39
C ARG A 52 -13.37 14.91 -2.61
N ILE A 53 -12.46 13.99 -2.38
CA ILE A 53 -12.66 12.56 -2.65
C ILE A 53 -12.66 11.79 -1.34
N ILE A 54 -13.58 10.84 -1.21
CA ILE A 54 -13.66 9.91 -0.10
C ILE A 54 -13.44 8.50 -0.66
N CYS A 55 -12.40 7.81 -0.18
CA CYS A 55 -12.16 6.40 -0.48
C CYS A 55 -12.62 5.54 0.69
N VAL A 56 -13.44 4.55 0.40
CA VAL A 56 -13.84 3.57 1.42
C VAL A 56 -12.80 2.47 1.44
N VAL A 57 -12.08 2.35 2.56
CA VAL A 57 -11.14 1.27 2.84
C VAL A 57 -11.80 0.29 3.80
N THR A 58 -12.04 -0.93 3.36
CA THR A 58 -12.96 -1.87 4.01
C THR A 58 -12.26 -2.88 4.91
N GLY A 59 -11.17 -3.49 4.46
CA GLY A 59 -10.48 -4.55 5.16
C GLY A 59 -9.10 -4.16 5.68
N HIS A 60 -8.76 -4.68 6.84
CA HIS A 60 -7.45 -4.50 7.47
C HIS A 60 -6.39 -5.42 6.82
N LEU A 61 -5.12 -5.03 6.86
CA LEU A 61 -3.99 -5.79 6.29
C LEU A 61 -3.89 -7.23 6.83
N LEU A 62 -4.33 -7.48 8.07
CA LEU A 62 -4.31 -8.81 8.67
C LEU A 62 -5.31 -9.81 8.06
N LYS A 63 -6.16 -9.37 7.15
CA LYS A 63 -6.99 -10.28 6.34
C LYS A 63 -6.19 -11.05 5.29
N ASP A 64 -5.08 -10.46 4.83
CA ASP A 64 -4.16 -11.09 3.88
C ASP A 64 -2.70 -10.81 4.28
N PRO A 65 -2.23 -11.41 5.39
CA PRO A 65 -0.88 -11.19 5.88
C PRO A 65 0.20 -11.74 4.93
N GLU A 66 -0.12 -12.78 4.15
CA GLU A 66 0.83 -13.38 3.21
C GLU A 66 1.23 -12.39 2.11
N THR A 67 0.30 -11.64 1.57
CA THR A 67 0.59 -10.61 0.56
C THR A 67 1.48 -9.51 1.14
N VAL A 68 1.27 -9.11 2.39
CA VAL A 68 2.12 -8.13 3.07
C VAL A 68 3.54 -8.66 3.24
N VAL A 69 3.68 -9.88 3.75
CA VAL A 69 5.00 -10.54 3.95
C VAL A 69 5.77 -10.67 2.65
N ARG A 70 5.11 -11.05 1.55
CA ARG A 70 5.75 -11.15 0.22
C ARG A 70 6.29 -9.82 -0.31
N GLN A 71 5.74 -8.70 0.14
CA GLN A 71 6.18 -7.36 -0.26
C GLN A 71 7.31 -6.81 0.62
N CYS A 72 7.60 -7.46 1.74
CA CYS A 72 8.66 -7.07 2.65
C CYS A 72 9.95 -7.82 2.31
N GLU A 73 11.08 -7.18 2.54
CA GLU A 73 12.36 -7.90 2.56
C GLU A 73 12.39 -8.84 3.77
N PRO A 74 13.00 -10.03 3.63
CA PRO A 74 13.13 -10.93 4.76
C PRO A 74 13.95 -10.26 5.88
N PRO A 75 13.67 -10.55 7.16
CA PRO A 75 14.44 -10.01 8.25
C PRO A 75 15.88 -10.47 8.19
N THR A 76 16.81 -9.59 8.51
CA THR A 76 18.23 -9.93 8.63
C THR A 76 18.46 -10.67 9.94
N GLU A 77 18.96 -11.89 9.86
CA GLU A 77 19.37 -12.64 11.04
C GLU A 77 20.74 -12.18 11.50
N ILE A 78 20.89 -11.94 12.79
CA ILE A 78 22.15 -11.54 13.44
C ILE A 78 22.34 -12.30 14.73
N ASP A 79 23.58 -12.40 15.19
CA ASP A 79 23.86 -12.89 16.55
C ASP A 79 23.35 -11.89 17.60
N ALA A 80 23.03 -12.40 18.79
CA ALA A 80 22.48 -11.58 19.87
C ALA A 80 23.56 -10.78 20.61
N ASP A 81 24.30 -9.97 19.86
CA ASP A 81 25.35 -9.08 20.38
C ASP A 81 25.35 -7.71 19.68
N LEU A 82 25.94 -6.73 20.33
CA LEU A 82 25.98 -5.36 19.84
C LEU A 82 26.83 -5.19 18.57
N PRO A 83 28.02 -5.83 18.42
CA PRO A 83 28.80 -5.74 17.19
C PRO A 83 28.04 -6.21 15.94
N SER A 84 27.34 -7.35 16.04
CA SER A 84 26.51 -7.90 14.96
C SER A 84 25.36 -6.95 14.58
N LEU A 85 24.70 -6.36 15.56
CA LEU A 85 23.66 -5.36 15.32
C LEU A 85 24.21 -4.12 14.59
N LEU A 86 25.32 -3.56 15.06
CA LEU A 86 25.92 -2.38 14.44
C LEU A 86 26.40 -2.65 13.02
N SER A 87 26.88 -3.87 12.75
CA SER A 87 27.27 -4.29 11.39
C SER A 87 26.09 -4.39 10.45
N ALA A 88 24.95 -4.91 10.93
CA ALA A 88 23.73 -5.05 10.13
C ALA A 88 23.06 -3.70 9.80
N LEU A 89 23.26 -2.67 10.63
CA LEU A 89 22.71 -1.33 10.43
C LEU A 89 23.52 -0.44 9.46
N ARG A 90 24.64 -0.90 9.00
CA ARG A 90 25.49 -0.21 8.02
C ARG A 90 25.12 -0.60 6.62
#